data_46378cca45dd29b9e8c3c19c55ed72d8
#
_entry.id   46378cca45dd29b9e8c3c19c55ed72d8
#
_cell.length_a   1.000
_cell.length_b   1.000
_cell.length_c   1.000
_cell.angle_alpha   90.00
_cell.angle_beta   90.00
_cell.angle_gamma   90.00
#
_symmetry.space_group_name_H-M   'P 1'
#
loop_
_entity.id
_entity.type
_entity.pdbx_description
1 polymer ?
#
loop_
_entity_poly.entity_id
_entity_poly.type
_entity_poly.pdbx_seq_one_letter_code
_entity_poly.pdbx_strand_id
1 'polypeptide(L)'
;MAINNKIIIITAPSGAGKTSITHHLMQVFPQLAFSVSAATRKARGNEKDGVDYYFMSADDFQQKIQANEFVEWEMVYEGKFYGTLKSEMQRIWNNNQVPILDIDVKGAIHVKQQYPDTALTIFIEPPSVE
;
A
#
# COMPACT_ATOMS: atom_id res chain seq x y z
N MET A 1 10.09 -11.13 -17.51
CA MET A 1 9.24 -10.95 -17.58
C MET A 1 8.43 -11.05 -16.53
N ALA A 2 8.09 -11.50 -16.19
CA ALA A 2 7.01 -11.81 -15.54
C ALA A 2 6.79 -11.38 -14.14
N ILE A 3 7.26 -10.25 -13.73
CA ILE A 3 6.87 -9.68 -12.46
C ILE A 3 5.78 -8.63 -12.60
N ASN A 4 5.40 -8.30 -13.83
CA ASN A 4 4.30 -7.36 -14.04
C ASN A 4 3.04 -7.93 -13.42
N ASN A 5 2.31 -7.07 -12.70
CA ASN A 5 1.07 -7.38 -12.01
C ASN A 5 1.22 -8.25 -10.77
N LYS A 6 2.43 -8.66 -10.40
CA LYS A 6 2.63 -9.36 -9.13
C LYS A 6 2.64 -8.37 -7.99
N ILE A 7 1.93 -8.69 -6.92
CA ILE A 7 1.75 -7.82 -5.78
C ILE A 7 1.81 -8.67 -4.51
N ILE A 8 2.48 -8.16 -3.49
CA ILE A 8 2.43 -8.76 -2.16
C ILE A 8 1.71 -7.80 -1.23
N ILE A 9 0.70 -8.30 -0.54
CA ILE A 9 -0.10 -7.50 0.38
C ILE A 9 0.13 -8.03 1.78
N ILE A 10 0.54 -7.14 2.69
CA ILE A 10 0.65 -7.47 4.11
C ILE A 10 -0.50 -6.76 4.82
N THR A 11 -1.30 -7.51 5.53
CA THR A 11 -2.39 -6.92 6.30
C THR A 11 -2.43 -7.56 7.68
N ALA A 12 -2.79 -6.78 8.69
CA ALA A 12 -2.80 -7.23 10.08
C ALA A 12 -3.59 -6.26 10.94
N PRO A 13 -4.08 -6.72 12.09
CA PRO A 13 -4.63 -5.79 13.06
C PRO A 13 -3.55 -4.81 13.53
N SER A 14 -3.99 -3.65 13.98
CA SER A 14 -3.11 -2.64 14.52
C SER A 14 -2.26 -3.22 15.65
N GLY A 15 -0.95 -2.92 15.63
CA GLY A 15 -0.06 -3.37 16.68
C GLY A 15 0.48 -4.78 16.53
N ALA A 16 0.25 -5.43 15.39
CA ALA A 16 0.70 -6.81 15.19
C ALA A 16 2.11 -6.93 14.62
N GLY A 17 2.88 -5.83 14.58
CA GLY A 17 4.25 -5.87 14.10
C GLY A 17 4.41 -5.84 12.59
N LYS A 18 3.40 -5.36 11.89
CA LYS A 18 3.35 -5.35 10.43
C LYS A 18 4.54 -4.62 9.80
N THR A 19 4.90 -3.45 10.36
CA THR A 19 6.00 -2.65 9.83
C THR A 19 7.33 -3.39 9.93
N SER A 20 7.59 -4.04 11.07
CA SER A 20 8.83 -4.80 11.26
C SER A 20 8.94 -5.95 10.29
N ILE A 21 7.84 -6.66 10.07
CA ILE A 21 7.81 -7.79 9.15
C ILE A 21 8.02 -7.32 7.72
N THR A 22 7.39 -6.21 7.33
CA THR A 22 7.55 -5.64 6.00
C THR A 22 9.00 -5.27 5.74
N HIS A 23 9.65 -4.60 6.69
CA HIS A 23 11.06 -4.22 6.55
C HIS A 23 11.96 -5.45 6.44
N HIS A 24 11.68 -6.46 7.25
CA HIS A 24 12.48 -7.69 7.21
C HIS A 24 12.37 -8.37 5.85
N LEU A 25 11.15 -8.46 5.30
CA LEU A 25 10.95 -9.08 4.00
C LEU A 25 11.72 -8.35 2.92
N MET A 26 11.74 -7.02 2.95
CA MET A 26 12.46 -6.24 1.95
C MET A 26 13.97 -6.42 2.08
N GLN A 27 14.47 -6.68 3.28
CA GLN A 27 15.90 -6.97 3.47
C GLN A 27 16.29 -8.34 2.94
N VAL A 28 15.43 -9.32 3.12
CA VAL A 28 15.69 -10.69 2.67
C VAL A 28 15.47 -10.82 1.16
N PHE A 29 14.48 -10.12 0.62
CA PHE A 29 14.11 -10.22 -0.79
C PHE A 29 14.25 -8.84 -1.44
N PRO A 30 15.43 -8.53 -2.01
CA PRO A 30 15.65 -7.20 -2.59
C PRO A 30 14.80 -6.90 -3.82
N GLN A 31 14.15 -7.90 -4.40
CA GLN A 31 13.22 -7.66 -5.51
C GLN A 31 11.89 -7.04 -5.04
N LEU A 32 11.65 -6.96 -3.73
CA LEU A 32 10.46 -6.32 -3.20
C LEU A 32 10.73 -4.83 -2.99
N ALA A 33 9.73 -4.00 -3.28
CA ALA A 33 9.83 -2.57 -3.05
C ALA A 33 8.55 -2.09 -2.36
N PHE A 34 8.72 -1.24 -1.37
CA PHE A 34 7.58 -0.71 -0.61
C PHE A 34 6.75 0.21 -1.48
N SER A 35 5.44 0.00 -1.46
CA SER A 35 4.51 0.87 -2.18
C SER A 35 4.14 2.04 -1.27
N VAL A 36 4.50 3.25 -1.69
CA VAL A 36 4.22 4.46 -0.94
C VAL A 36 2.75 4.84 -1.15
N SER A 37 2.00 4.97 -0.06
CA SER A 37 0.58 5.30 -0.13
C SER A 37 0.36 6.81 -0.25
N ALA A 38 -0.78 7.19 -0.83
CA ALA A 38 -1.22 8.58 -0.85
C ALA A 38 -2.05 8.87 0.40
N ALA A 39 -1.96 10.08 0.92
CA ALA A 39 -2.68 10.47 2.11
C ALA A 39 -3.05 11.96 2.04
N THR A 40 -4.22 12.32 2.58
CA THR A 40 -4.70 13.69 2.57
C THR A 40 -4.47 14.39 3.90
N ARG A 41 -3.26 14.27 4.41
CA ARG A 41 -2.87 15.00 5.61
C ARG A 41 -1.49 15.58 5.40
N LYS A 42 -1.12 16.52 6.25
CA LYS A 42 0.21 17.12 6.17
C LYS A 42 1.23 16.16 6.76
N ALA A 43 2.45 16.26 6.27
CA ALA A 43 3.57 15.50 6.83
C ALA A 43 3.76 15.85 8.29
N ARG A 44 4.10 14.84 9.09
CA ARG A 44 4.35 14.99 10.52
C ARG A 44 5.82 14.75 10.81
N GLY A 45 6.39 15.59 11.68
CA GLY A 45 7.77 15.40 12.11
C GLY A 45 8.73 15.31 10.93
N ASN A 46 9.41 14.17 10.84
CA ASN A 46 10.41 13.95 9.79
C ASN A 46 9.86 13.27 8.54
N GLU A 47 8.55 13.13 8.44
CA GLU A 47 7.96 12.50 7.25
C GLU A 47 8.25 13.31 6.00
N LYS A 48 8.53 12.63 4.91
CA LYS A 48 8.86 13.27 3.65
C LYS A 48 7.91 12.82 2.54
N ASP A 49 7.50 13.80 1.73
CA ASP A 49 6.66 13.52 0.56
C ASP A 49 7.39 12.62 -0.41
N GLY A 50 6.69 11.61 -0.91
CA GLY A 50 7.26 10.65 -1.87
C GLY A 50 8.08 9.55 -1.22
N VAL A 51 8.29 9.61 0.09
CA VAL A 51 9.04 8.59 0.83
C VAL A 51 8.14 7.88 1.82
N ASP A 52 7.53 8.65 2.73
CA ASP A 52 6.62 8.07 3.73
C ASP A 52 5.20 7.98 3.18
N TYR A 53 4.77 9.02 2.50
CA TYR A 53 3.48 9.11 1.82
C TYR A 53 3.61 10.06 0.65
N TYR A 54 2.66 9.97 -0.28
CA TYR A 54 2.41 11.06 -1.22
C TYR A 54 1.33 11.92 -0.58
N PHE A 55 1.73 13.07 -0.05
CA PHE A 55 0.80 13.97 0.64
C PHE A 55 0.09 14.87 -0.36
N MET A 56 -1.22 14.97 -0.25
CA MET A 56 -1.98 15.77 -1.19
C MET A 56 -3.24 16.32 -0.51
N SER A 57 -3.90 17.28 -1.15
CA SER A 57 -5.16 17.80 -0.65
C SER A 57 -6.29 16.81 -0.88
N ALA A 58 -7.38 16.96 -0.12
CA ALA A 58 -8.56 16.12 -0.34
C ALA A 58 -9.12 16.31 -1.76
N ASP A 59 -9.07 17.57 -2.28
CA ASP A 59 -9.54 17.83 -3.64
C ASP A 59 -8.71 17.09 -4.68
N ASP A 60 -7.40 17.13 -4.56
CA ASP A 60 -6.52 16.40 -5.48
C ASP A 60 -6.76 14.90 -5.40
N PHE A 61 -6.94 14.39 -4.18
CA PHE A 61 -7.21 12.97 -3.99
C PHE A 61 -8.52 12.57 -4.69
N GLN A 62 -9.56 13.38 -4.52
CA GLN A 62 -10.86 13.08 -5.14
C GLN A 62 -10.79 13.17 -6.65
N GLN A 63 -10.03 14.10 -7.21
CA GLN A 63 -9.83 14.16 -8.65
C GLN A 63 -9.17 12.89 -9.17
N LYS A 64 -8.20 12.35 -8.44
CA LYS A 64 -7.55 11.11 -8.81
C LYS A 64 -8.50 9.91 -8.73
N ILE A 65 -9.41 9.92 -7.75
CA ILE A 65 -10.45 8.89 -7.67
C ILE A 65 -11.29 8.92 -8.94
N GLN A 66 -11.74 10.09 -9.35
CA GLN A 66 -12.59 10.22 -10.53
C GLN A 66 -11.85 9.85 -11.81
N ALA A 67 -10.56 10.07 -11.85
CA ALA A 67 -9.72 9.68 -12.97
C ALA A 67 -9.32 8.20 -12.94
N ASN A 68 -9.80 7.46 -11.95
CA ASN A 68 -9.53 6.02 -11.79
C ASN A 68 -8.03 5.73 -11.64
N GLU A 69 -7.35 6.57 -10.85
CA GLU A 69 -5.89 6.46 -10.66
C GLU A 69 -5.50 5.63 -9.45
N PHE A 70 -6.47 5.14 -8.66
CA PHE A 70 -6.18 4.34 -7.50
C PHE A 70 -6.48 2.86 -7.72
N VAL A 71 -5.64 1.99 -7.20
CA VAL A 71 -5.92 0.56 -7.10
C VAL A 71 -6.94 0.32 -6.00
N GLU A 72 -6.77 1.00 -4.89
CA GLU A 72 -7.68 0.97 -3.76
C GLU A 72 -7.58 2.31 -3.03
N TRP A 73 -8.65 2.69 -2.36
CA TRP A 73 -8.63 3.88 -1.51
C TRP A 73 -9.72 3.73 -0.46
N GLU A 74 -9.58 4.51 0.60
CA GLU A 74 -10.52 4.45 1.72
C GLU A 74 -10.60 5.81 2.38
N MET A 75 -11.82 6.20 2.76
CA MET A 75 -12.04 7.39 3.56
C MET A 75 -12.15 6.93 5.01
N VAL A 76 -11.16 7.25 5.82
CA VAL A 76 -11.14 6.82 7.23
C VAL A 76 -12.05 7.68 8.08
N TYR A 77 -12.17 8.95 7.77
CA TYR A 77 -13.22 9.84 8.25
C TYR A 77 -13.27 11.04 7.33
N GLU A 78 -14.24 11.91 7.54
CA GLU A 78 -14.57 12.95 6.59
C GLU A 78 -13.34 13.75 6.15
N GLY A 79 -13.09 13.78 4.87
CA GLY A 79 -11.98 14.51 4.29
C GLY A 79 -10.62 13.84 4.46
N LYS A 80 -10.55 12.70 5.10
CA LYS A 80 -9.28 11.99 5.35
C LYS A 80 -9.25 10.70 4.56
N PHE A 81 -8.44 10.69 3.52
CA PHE A 81 -8.34 9.56 2.58
C PHE A 81 -6.94 8.96 2.61
N TYR A 82 -6.88 7.66 2.35
CA TYR A 82 -5.63 6.93 2.10
C TYR A 82 -5.85 6.05 0.88
N GLY A 83 -4.81 5.84 0.10
CA GLY A 83 -4.95 4.97 -1.06
C GLY A 83 -3.63 4.57 -1.69
N THR A 84 -3.72 3.62 -2.61
CA THR A 84 -2.59 3.13 -3.38
C THR A 84 -2.76 3.54 -4.84
N LEU A 85 -1.81 4.30 -5.34
CA LEU A 85 -1.87 4.81 -6.71
C LEU A 85 -1.43 3.73 -7.69
N LYS A 86 -2.12 3.64 -8.82
CA LYS A 86 -1.71 2.75 -9.91
C LYS A 86 -0.34 3.12 -10.44
N SER A 87 -0.03 4.41 -10.46
CA SER A 87 1.28 4.89 -10.91
C SER A 87 2.41 4.41 -10.01
N GLU A 88 2.15 4.28 -8.72
CA GLU A 88 3.16 3.78 -7.79
C GLU A 88 3.49 2.33 -8.09
N MET A 89 2.47 1.50 -8.32
CA MET A 89 2.69 0.11 -8.67
C MET A 89 3.44 -0.01 -9.99
N GLN A 90 3.06 0.82 -10.97
CA GLN A 90 3.72 0.80 -12.26
C GLN A 90 5.18 1.22 -12.15
N ARG A 91 5.49 2.20 -11.30
CA ARG A 91 6.86 2.62 -11.05
C ARG A 91 7.71 1.46 -10.54
N ILE A 92 7.16 0.69 -9.60
CA ILE A 92 7.87 -0.43 -9.01
C ILE A 92 8.07 -1.54 -10.05
N TRP A 93 7.02 -1.87 -10.80
CA TRP A 93 7.15 -2.89 -11.86
C TRP A 93 8.15 -2.47 -12.93
N ASN A 94 8.19 -1.17 -13.27
CA ASN A 94 9.14 -0.67 -14.27
C ASN A 94 10.58 -0.81 -13.81
N ASN A 95 10.81 -0.85 -12.51
CA ASN A 95 12.13 -1.10 -11.92
C ASN A 95 12.41 -2.59 -11.76
N ASN A 96 11.57 -3.44 -12.32
CA ASN A 96 11.72 -4.89 -12.26
C ASN A 96 11.61 -5.40 -10.82
N GLN A 97 10.73 -4.78 -10.04
CA GLN A 97 10.49 -5.14 -8.65
C GLN A 97 9.02 -5.46 -8.43
N VAL A 98 8.72 -6.05 -7.28
CA VAL A 98 7.36 -6.41 -6.90
C VAL A 98 6.92 -5.49 -5.75
N PRO A 99 5.80 -4.76 -5.92
CA PRO A 99 5.33 -3.90 -4.84
C PRO A 99 4.84 -4.70 -3.64
N ILE A 100 5.23 -4.24 -2.45
CA ILE A 100 4.71 -4.77 -1.20
C ILE A 100 3.83 -3.69 -0.59
N LEU A 101 2.57 -4.03 -0.38
CA LEU A 101 1.55 -3.11 0.11
C LEU A 101 1.24 -3.40 1.57
N ASP A 102 1.28 -2.37 2.39
CA ASP A 102 0.97 -2.43 3.82
C ASP A 102 -0.38 -1.73 3.99
N ILE A 103 -1.47 -2.49 3.85
CA ILE A 103 -2.82 -1.95 3.83
C ILE A 103 -3.75 -2.79 4.71
N ASP A 104 -4.94 -2.25 4.99
CA ASP A 104 -5.90 -2.96 5.82
C ASP A 104 -6.64 -4.04 5.03
N VAL A 105 -7.49 -4.78 5.72
CA VAL A 105 -8.21 -5.91 5.12
C VAL A 105 -9.12 -5.45 3.98
N LYS A 106 -9.78 -4.32 4.13
CA LYS A 106 -10.66 -3.80 3.07
C LYS A 106 -9.87 -3.50 1.81
N GLY A 107 -8.74 -2.81 1.96
CA GLY A 107 -7.87 -2.52 0.84
C GLY A 107 -7.33 -3.78 0.20
N ALA A 108 -6.96 -4.76 1.02
CA ALA A 108 -6.45 -6.04 0.53
C ALA A 108 -7.50 -6.74 -0.34
N ILE A 109 -8.75 -6.73 0.08
CA ILE A 109 -9.84 -7.34 -0.69
C ILE A 109 -9.98 -6.64 -2.04
N HIS A 110 -9.97 -5.31 -2.05
CA HIS A 110 -10.09 -4.55 -3.29
C HIS A 110 -8.96 -4.86 -4.27
N VAL A 111 -7.73 -4.94 -3.78
CA VAL A 111 -6.59 -5.26 -4.64
C VAL A 111 -6.71 -6.69 -5.16
N LYS A 112 -7.07 -7.63 -4.30
CA LYS A 112 -7.18 -9.04 -4.69
C LYS A 112 -8.26 -9.23 -5.74
N GLN A 113 -9.35 -8.48 -5.69
CA GLN A 113 -10.41 -8.55 -6.69
C GLN A 113 -9.92 -8.13 -8.07
N GLN A 114 -9.00 -7.17 -8.13
CA GLN A 114 -8.46 -6.69 -9.40
C GLN A 114 -7.33 -7.56 -9.91
N TYR A 115 -6.59 -8.20 -9.02
CA TYR A 115 -5.43 -9.03 -9.38
C TYR A 115 -5.55 -10.41 -8.73
N PRO A 116 -6.62 -11.17 -9.08
CA PRO A 116 -6.90 -12.42 -8.34
C PRO A 116 -5.81 -13.47 -8.48
N ASP A 117 -5.08 -13.48 -9.60
CA ASP A 117 -4.09 -14.51 -9.86
C ASP A 117 -2.67 -14.11 -9.50
N THR A 118 -2.42 -12.81 -9.32
CA THR A 118 -1.06 -12.29 -9.15
C THR A 118 -0.82 -11.59 -7.84
N ALA A 119 -1.87 -11.33 -7.05
CA ALA A 119 -1.72 -10.73 -5.73
C ALA A 119 -1.70 -11.81 -4.66
N LEU A 120 -0.64 -11.81 -3.85
CA LEU A 120 -0.52 -12.70 -2.70
C LEU A 120 -0.79 -11.89 -1.44
N THR A 121 -1.78 -12.32 -0.67
CA THR A 121 -2.11 -11.65 0.59
C THR A 121 -1.57 -12.46 1.75
N ILE A 122 -0.82 -11.78 2.63
CA ILE A 122 -0.28 -12.37 3.85
C ILE A 122 -0.97 -11.68 5.02
N PHE A 123 -1.72 -12.46 5.80
CA PHE A 123 -2.39 -11.93 6.97
C PHE A 123 -1.58 -12.27 8.21
N ILE A 124 -1.20 -11.25 8.97
CA ILE A 124 -0.39 -11.43 10.16
C ILE A 124 -1.32 -11.48 11.38
N GLU A 125 -1.29 -12.58 12.08
CA GLU A 125 -2.04 -12.72 13.31
C GLU A 125 -1.13 -12.44 14.51
N PRO A 126 -1.56 -11.60 15.45
CA PRO A 126 -0.78 -11.43 16.67
C PRO A 126 -0.80 -12.71 17.50
N PRO A 127 0.18 -12.90 18.39
CA PRO A 127 0.14 -14.06 19.28
C PRO A 127 -1.12 -14.04 20.13
N SER A 128 -1.59 -15.23 20.49
CA SER A 128 -2.72 -15.34 21.39
C SER A 128 -2.43 -14.69 22.73
N VAL A 129 -3.43 -14.02 23.26
CA VAL A 129 -3.33 -13.46 24.62
C VAL A 129 -4.22 -14.27 25.52
N GLU A 130 -3.63 -14.86 26.52
CA GLU A 130 -4.36 -15.69 27.48
C GLU A 130 -4.89 -14.90 28.63
#